data_068a2a0c4ef9e27ee94259bcb2ff265d
#
_entry.id   068a2a0c4ef9e27ee94259bcb2ff265d
#
_cell.length_a   1.000
_cell.length_b   1.000
_cell.length_c   1.000
_cell.angle_alpha   90.00
_cell.angle_beta   90.00
_cell.angle_gamma   90.00
#
_symmetry.space_group_name_H-M   'P 1'
#
loop_
_entity.id
_entity.type
_entity.pdbx_description
1 polymer ?
#
loop_
_entity_poly.entity_id
_entity_poly.type
_entity_poly.pdbx_seq_one_letter_code
_entity_poly.pdbx_strand_id
1 'polypeptide(L)'
;GVGTVMGAKRLKAIVVRGGQKPAIADADKFKDVQDRVMGQFRETHKDTPPPLRVNGTANTVAIAQAFGVLPTKNFQQGTFDKWENIQASTLRDTLVVGNKACYSCPIGCGRLTKVTQPEFAGEGEGPEYETIYSMGSNCAIDNLSAVTKANYICNELGLDTITMGSTVACAMELYERGYITRKEVGFPLKWGDGHALVKLTKMTGEMKGFGRDLALGSYRLAQKYGHPELAMVSKKQEFAGYDPRAEQGMGLAYATSPIGASHMRGDPAYFEILGIPTLLDPLEWKGRAKWVKVCQDLSAIIDASGICIFFTMRALVEQKMEMRPFGIRDYLEAVTGFDYTIEELAQVAERIINAERLFLVRAGLNRKSDTLPHRLTHEPIPDGPGKGYVCHLEEMLDEYYKEQQWTVNGVPSDKKLKQLGLT
;
A
#
# COMPACT_ATOMS: atom_id res chain seq x y z
N GLY A 1 13.13 -1.05 4.72
CA GLY A 1 14.54 -0.96 4.52
C GLY A 1 15.45 -1.88 5.34
N VAL A 2 14.95 -2.94 6.05
CA VAL A 2 15.80 -3.82 6.88
C VAL A 2 16.82 -4.57 6.02
N GLY A 3 16.44 -5.02 4.82
CA GLY A 3 17.36 -5.65 3.88
C GLY A 3 18.54 -4.76 3.48
N THR A 4 18.32 -3.45 3.33
CA THR A 4 19.39 -2.47 3.07
C THR A 4 20.36 -2.38 4.25
N VAL A 5 19.85 -2.40 5.49
CA VAL A 5 20.68 -2.41 6.70
C VAL A 5 21.51 -3.69 6.77
N MET A 6 20.91 -4.85 6.49
CA MET A 6 21.65 -6.13 6.41
C MET A 6 22.73 -6.08 5.33
N GLY A 7 22.41 -5.58 4.14
CA GLY A 7 23.37 -5.44 3.04
C GLY A 7 24.54 -4.51 3.38
N ALA A 8 24.26 -3.35 4.00
CA ALA A 8 25.30 -2.42 4.46
C ALA A 8 26.22 -3.06 5.50
N LYS A 9 25.72 -3.98 6.31
CA LYS A 9 26.49 -4.77 7.29
C LYS A 9 27.09 -6.06 6.69
N ARG A 10 26.96 -6.29 5.39
CA ARG A 10 27.39 -7.52 4.69
C ARG A 10 26.80 -8.80 5.30
N LEU A 11 25.59 -8.71 5.87
CA LEU A 11 24.85 -9.81 6.45
C LEU A 11 23.89 -10.38 5.39
N LYS A 12 24.16 -11.60 4.92
CA LYS A 12 23.36 -12.22 3.84
C LYS A 12 22.04 -12.78 4.34
N ALA A 13 22.06 -13.45 5.48
CA ALA A 13 20.90 -14.10 6.06
C ALA A 13 21.08 -14.33 7.56
N ILE A 14 19.96 -14.45 8.28
CA ILE A 14 19.90 -14.96 9.65
C ILE A 14 19.00 -16.20 9.60
N VAL A 15 19.54 -17.34 10.00
CA VAL A 15 18.81 -18.61 10.06
C VAL A 15 18.60 -19.00 11.51
N VAL A 16 17.34 -19.26 11.89
CA VAL A 16 16.99 -19.69 13.24
C VAL A 16 16.19 -20.98 13.19
N ARG A 17 16.41 -21.84 14.19
CA ARG A 17 15.62 -23.05 14.41
C ARG A 17 15.07 -23.03 15.84
N GLY A 18 13.76 -22.86 15.96
CA GLY A 18 13.07 -22.90 17.24
C GLY A 18 12.68 -24.34 17.62
N GLY A 19 12.83 -24.67 18.90
CA GLY A 19 12.38 -25.96 19.46
C GLY A 19 11.18 -25.85 20.37
N GLN A 20 10.77 -24.64 20.77
CA GLN A 20 9.67 -24.39 21.70
C GLN A 20 8.62 -23.49 21.05
N LYS A 21 7.35 -23.75 21.37
CA LYS A 21 6.25 -22.84 21.03
C LYS A 21 6.10 -21.77 22.11
N PRO A 22 5.69 -20.54 21.78
CA PRO A 22 5.31 -19.54 22.76
C PRO A 22 4.21 -20.10 23.67
N ALA A 23 4.25 -19.75 24.96
CA ALA A 23 3.16 -20.05 25.87
C ALA A 23 1.90 -19.26 25.47
N ILE A 24 0.74 -19.88 25.58
CA ILE A 24 -0.58 -19.26 25.44
C ILE A 24 -1.14 -19.14 26.85
N ALA A 25 -1.61 -17.95 27.23
CA ALA A 25 -2.09 -17.71 28.59
C ALA A 25 -3.33 -18.52 28.91
N ASP A 26 -4.26 -18.66 27.96
CA ASP A 26 -5.47 -19.49 28.08
C ASP A 26 -5.67 -20.31 26.79
N ALA A 27 -5.23 -21.55 26.81
CA ALA A 27 -5.28 -22.46 25.67
C ALA A 27 -6.71 -22.87 25.27
N ASP A 28 -7.60 -23.02 26.25
CA ASP A 28 -9.00 -23.42 26.02
C ASP A 28 -9.76 -22.25 25.37
N LYS A 29 -9.61 -21.04 25.88
CA LYS A 29 -10.17 -19.83 25.29
C LYS A 29 -9.62 -19.60 23.88
N PHE A 30 -8.31 -19.79 23.67
CA PHE A 30 -7.71 -19.69 22.33
C PHE A 30 -8.36 -20.66 21.35
N LYS A 31 -8.57 -21.90 21.76
CA LYS A 31 -9.22 -22.91 20.94
C LYS A 31 -10.66 -22.53 20.61
N ASP A 32 -11.44 -22.06 21.59
CA ASP A 32 -12.83 -21.63 21.39
C ASP A 32 -12.93 -20.45 20.40
N VAL A 33 -12.06 -19.45 20.55
CA VAL A 33 -11.98 -18.31 19.64
C VAL A 33 -11.64 -18.79 18.23
N GLN A 34 -10.64 -19.67 18.10
CA GLN A 34 -10.23 -20.22 16.82
C GLN A 34 -11.34 -21.04 16.15
N ASP A 35 -11.99 -21.92 16.87
CA ASP A 35 -13.08 -22.75 16.35
C ASP A 35 -14.25 -21.89 15.89
N ARG A 36 -14.63 -20.86 16.64
CA ARG A 36 -15.66 -19.88 16.27
C ARG A 36 -15.28 -19.12 15.00
N VAL A 37 -14.10 -18.52 14.98
CA VAL A 37 -13.63 -17.70 13.84
C VAL A 37 -13.49 -18.53 12.58
N MET A 38 -12.87 -19.71 12.68
CA MET A 38 -12.72 -20.61 11.54
C MET A 38 -14.03 -21.28 11.11
N GLY A 39 -14.95 -21.49 12.04
CA GLY A 39 -16.30 -21.96 11.76
C GLY A 39 -17.07 -20.96 10.91
N GLN A 40 -17.07 -19.68 11.29
CA GLN A 40 -17.69 -18.60 10.52
C GLN A 40 -17.02 -18.43 9.16
N PHE A 41 -15.69 -18.48 9.10
CA PHE A 41 -14.97 -18.41 7.82
C PHE A 41 -15.38 -19.54 6.86
N ARG A 42 -15.44 -20.78 7.34
CA ARG A 42 -15.87 -21.94 6.54
C ARG A 42 -17.32 -21.82 6.10
N GLU A 43 -18.23 -21.44 7.00
CA GLU A 43 -19.66 -21.28 6.65
C GLU A 43 -19.88 -20.23 5.58
N THR A 44 -19.19 -19.09 5.67
CA THR A 44 -19.32 -18.04 4.65
C THR A 44 -18.74 -18.47 3.30
N HIS A 45 -17.73 -19.31 3.29
CA HIS A 45 -17.03 -19.69 2.07
C HIS A 45 -17.31 -21.15 1.64
N LYS A 46 -18.39 -21.74 2.15
CA LYS A 46 -18.74 -23.14 1.82
C LYS A 46 -19.06 -23.33 0.34
N ASP A 47 -19.79 -22.38 -0.25
CA ASP A 47 -20.26 -22.46 -1.65
C ASP A 47 -19.41 -21.60 -2.62
N THR A 48 -18.73 -20.58 -2.09
CA THR A 48 -17.94 -19.65 -2.91
C THR A 48 -16.60 -19.37 -2.22
N PRO A 49 -15.47 -19.67 -2.86
CA PRO A 49 -14.17 -19.39 -2.27
C PRO A 49 -13.96 -17.88 -2.06
N PRO A 50 -13.11 -17.48 -1.09
CA PRO A 50 -12.80 -16.08 -0.88
C PRO A 50 -12.36 -15.39 -2.19
N PRO A 51 -12.86 -14.21 -2.54
CA PRO A 51 -12.46 -13.49 -3.77
C PRO A 51 -10.93 -13.32 -3.88
N LEU A 52 -10.25 -13.05 -2.78
CA LEU A 52 -8.80 -12.97 -2.72
C LEU A 52 -8.10 -14.32 -3.02
N ARG A 53 -8.74 -15.45 -2.73
CA ARG A 53 -8.23 -16.77 -3.13
C ARG A 53 -8.30 -16.97 -4.63
N VAL A 54 -9.36 -16.47 -5.27
CA VAL A 54 -9.58 -16.65 -6.72
C VAL A 54 -8.70 -15.69 -7.51
N ASN A 55 -8.72 -14.41 -7.18
CA ASN A 55 -8.16 -13.33 -7.98
C ASN A 55 -6.95 -12.63 -7.34
N GLY A 56 -6.69 -12.84 -6.04
CA GLY A 56 -5.73 -12.05 -5.29
C GLY A 56 -6.08 -10.58 -5.23
N THR A 57 -5.09 -9.79 -4.87
CA THR A 57 -5.21 -8.33 -4.87
C THR A 57 -5.34 -7.75 -6.29
N ALA A 58 -4.96 -8.49 -7.34
CA ALA A 58 -5.16 -8.06 -8.74
C ALA A 58 -6.63 -7.73 -9.06
N ASN A 59 -7.58 -8.24 -8.25
CA ASN A 59 -9.00 -7.86 -8.35
C ASN A 59 -9.23 -6.35 -8.22
N THR A 60 -8.35 -5.65 -7.54
CA THR A 60 -8.43 -4.19 -7.33
C THR A 60 -8.23 -3.39 -8.63
N VAL A 61 -7.60 -3.94 -9.68
CA VAL A 61 -7.45 -3.24 -10.97
C VAL A 61 -8.79 -2.79 -11.53
N ALA A 62 -9.76 -3.72 -11.63
CA ALA A 62 -11.09 -3.41 -12.18
C ALA A 62 -11.87 -2.43 -11.27
N ILE A 63 -11.71 -2.57 -9.96
CA ILE A 63 -12.35 -1.70 -8.98
C ILE A 63 -11.78 -0.28 -9.08
N ALA A 64 -10.45 -0.15 -9.06
CA ALA A 64 -9.77 1.14 -9.16
C ALA A 64 -10.07 1.85 -10.50
N GLN A 65 -10.14 1.08 -11.59
CA GLN A 65 -10.58 1.59 -12.90
C GLN A 65 -12.00 2.16 -12.83
N ALA A 66 -12.94 1.43 -12.22
CA ALA A 66 -14.34 1.84 -12.15
C ALA A 66 -14.54 3.12 -11.33
N PHE A 67 -13.74 3.32 -10.27
CA PHE A 67 -13.78 4.53 -9.44
C PHE A 67 -12.90 5.67 -9.98
N GLY A 68 -12.11 5.43 -11.04
CA GLY A 68 -11.20 6.45 -11.60
C GLY A 68 -10.01 6.75 -10.69
N VAL A 69 -9.63 5.79 -9.84
CA VAL A 69 -8.51 5.90 -8.91
C VAL A 69 -7.29 5.07 -9.35
N LEU A 70 -7.29 4.49 -10.55
CA LEU A 70 -6.18 3.69 -11.10
C LEU A 70 -5.12 4.64 -11.70
N PRO A 71 -4.01 4.91 -10.99
CA PRO A 71 -3.03 5.85 -11.48
C PRO A 71 -2.42 5.39 -12.79
N THR A 72 -2.36 6.31 -13.76
CA THR A 72 -1.88 6.04 -15.11
C THR A 72 -0.90 7.13 -15.55
N LYS A 73 0.18 6.73 -16.23
CA LYS A 73 1.24 7.64 -16.70
C LYS A 73 1.74 8.60 -15.61
N ASN A 74 2.32 8.06 -14.56
CA ASN A 74 2.83 8.83 -13.42
C ASN A 74 1.77 9.73 -12.80
N PHE A 75 0.55 9.22 -12.56
CA PHE A 75 -0.60 9.98 -12.04
C PHE A 75 -1.07 11.13 -12.95
N GLN A 76 -0.78 11.10 -14.24
CA GLN A 76 -1.36 12.07 -15.18
C GLN A 76 -2.85 11.81 -15.42
N GLN A 77 -3.29 10.53 -15.29
CA GLN A 77 -4.66 10.07 -15.51
C GLN A 77 -5.10 9.15 -14.36
N GLY A 78 -6.41 9.07 -14.11
CA GLY A 78 -7.02 8.20 -13.09
C GLY A 78 -7.61 6.91 -13.66
N THR A 79 -7.61 6.73 -14.98
CA THR A 79 -8.07 5.53 -15.69
C THR A 79 -7.05 5.08 -16.72
N PHE A 80 -7.10 3.79 -17.05
CA PHE A 80 -6.23 3.18 -18.06
C PHE A 80 -7.05 2.49 -19.14
N ASP A 81 -7.02 2.97 -20.38
CA ASP A 81 -7.85 2.46 -21.49
C ASP A 81 -7.68 0.97 -21.74
N LYS A 82 -6.50 0.43 -21.44
CA LYS A 82 -6.15 -0.98 -21.66
C LYS A 82 -6.12 -1.81 -20.37
N TRP A 83 -6.85 -1.38 -19.35
CA TRP A 83 -6.88 -2.04 -18.04
C TRP A 83 -7.29 -3.52 -18.09
N GLU A 84 -8.12 -3.90 -19.05
CA GLU A 84 -8.55 -5.30 -19.24
C GLU A 84 -7.39 -6.25 -19.52
N ASN A 85 -6.31 -5.75 -20.14
CA ASN A 85 -5.13 -6.54 -20.44
C ASN A 85 -4.30 -6.86 -19.19
N ILE A 86 -4.48 -6.10 -18.10
CA ILE A 86 -3.71 -6.26 -16.86
C ILE A 86 -4.59 -6.62 -15.65
N GLN A 87 -5.87 -6.88 -15.81
CA GLN A 87 -6.79 -7.21 -14.71
C GLN A 87 -6.61 -8.64 -14.19
N ALA A 88 -7.30 -8.94 -13.10
CA ALA A 88 -7.22 -10.24 -12.42
C ALA A 88 -7.66 -11.43 -13.28
N SER A 89 -8.72 -11.30 -14.09
CA SER A 89 -9.17 -12.40 -14.98
C SER A 89 -8.10 -12.70 -16.03
N THR A 90 -7.51 -11.69 -16.65
CA THR A 90 -6.42 -11.87 -17.62
C THR A 90 -5.21 -12.54 -16.95
N LEU A 91 -4.82 -12.11 -15.76
CA LEU A 91 -3.74 -12.74 -15.00
C LEU A 91 -4.05 -14.23 -14.72
N ARG A 92 -5.25 -14.51 -14.20
CA ARG A 92 -5.69 -15.87 -13.86
C ARG A 92 -5.71 -16.79 -15.07
N ASP A 93 -6.30 -16.34 -16.17
CA ASP A 93 -6.57 -17.17 -17.33
C ASP A 93 -5.33 -17.39 -18.22
N THR A 94 -4.29 -16.52 -18.06
CA THR A 94 -3.11 -16.59 -18.93
C THR A 94 -1.81 -16.99 -18.22
N LEU A 95 -1.62 -16.63 -16.95
CA LEU A 95 -0.33 -16.78 -16.27
C LEU A 95 -0.37 -17.57 -14.96
N VAL A 96 -1.53 -17.65 -14.26
CA VAL A 96 -1.60 -18.36 -12.98
C VAL A 96 -1.53 -19.86 -13.19
N VAL A 97 -0.60 -20.51 -12.47
CA VAL A 97 -0.43 -21.96 -12.45
C VAL A 97 -0.79 -22.58 -11.11
N GLY A 98 -1.00 -21.77 -10.07
CA GLY A 98 -1.40 -22.24 -8.75
C GLY A 98 -1.58 -21.10 -7.75
N ASN A 99 -2.16 -21.44 -6.59
CA ASN A 99 -2.30 -20.52 -5.47
C ASN A 99 -1.21 -20.79 -4.43
N LYS A 100 -0.82 -19.76 -3.70
CA LYS A 100 0.09 -19.84 -2.57
C LYS A 100 -0.56 -19.24 -1.32
N ALA A 101 -0.38 -19.89 -0.20
CA ALA A 101 -0.84 -19.42 1.10
C ALA A 101 0.37 -19.16 2.02
N CYS A 102 0.29 -18.15 2.88
CA CYS A 102 1.16 -18.03 4.04
C CYS A 102 0.91 -19.18 5.01
N TYR A 103 1.83 -19.40 5.96
CA TYR A 103 1.71 -20.45 6.96
C TYR A 103 0.35 -20.37 7.69
N SER A 104 -0.39 -21.49 7.69
CA SER A 104 -1.72 -21.64 8.31
C SER A 104 -2.79 -20.62 7.86
N CYS A 105 -2.61 -19.92 6.73
CA CYS A 105 -3.56 -18.94 6.24
C CYS A 105 -4.73 -19.61 5.51
N PRO A 106 -6.01 -19.35 5.92
CA PRO A 106 -7.17 -19.94 5.25
C PRO A 106 -7.53 -19.25 3.94
N ILE A 107 -7.05 -18.02 3.69
CA ILE A 107 -7.38 -17.23 2.49
C ILE A 107 -6.58 -17.71 1.29
N GLY A 108 -5.26 -17.79 1.41
CA GLY A 108 -4.38 -18.19 0.29
C GLY A 108 -4.41 -17.20 -0.87
N CYS A 109 -4.19 -15.90 -0.57
CA CYS A 109 -4.27 -14.82 -1.56
C CYS A 109 -3.04 -14.72 -2.50
N GLY A 110 -1.97 -15.47 -2.30
CA GLY A 110 -0.81 -15.48 -3.18
C GLY A 110 -1.05 -16.28 -4.46
N ARG A 111 -0.32 -15.92 -5.52
CA ARG A 111 -0.36 -16.56 -6.85
C ARG A 111 1.00 -17.11 -7.20
N LEU A 112 1.00 -18.30 -7.78
CA LEU A 112 2.13 -18.80 -8.54
C LEU A 112 1.82 -18.57 -10.01
N THR A 113 2.73 -17.93 -10.71
CA THR A 113 2.57 -17.57 -12.11
C THR A 113 3.72 -18.10 -12.95
N LYS A 114 3.45 -18.35 -14.24
CA LYS A 114 4.44 -18.78 -15.23
C LYS A 114 4.24 -18.04 -16.53
N VAL A 115 5.27 -17.35 -16.97
CA VAL A 115 5.32 -16.68 -18.27
C VAL A 115 6.07 -17.61 -19.23
N THR A 116 5.40 -18.00 -20.31
CA THR A 116 5.98 -18.89 -21.35
C THR A 116 6.47 -18.12 -22.57
N GLN A 117 6.08 -16.86 -22.73
CA GLN A 117 6.55 -15.99 -23.81
C GLN A 117 8.07 -15.83 -23.72
N PRO A 118 8.83 -16.21 -24.76
CA PRO A 118 10.30 -16.36 -24.65
C PRO A 118 11.05 -15.14 -24.11
N GLU A 119 10.67 -13.94 -24.56
CA GLU A 119 11.32 -12.69 -24.12
C GLU A 119 11.10 -12.32 -22.65
N PHE A 120 10.03 -12.85 -22.04
CA PHE A 120 9.68 -12.61 -20.65
C PHE A 120 9.61 -13.89 -19.81
N ALA A 121 10.08 -15.00 -20.34
CA ALA A 121 9.96 -16.31 -19.70
C ALA A 121 10.47 -16.34 -18.26
N GLY A 122 9.74 -17.06 -17.43
CA GLY A 122 10.06 -17.26 -16.01
C GLY A 122 8.88 -17.78 -15.23
N GLU A 123 9.11 -18.09 -13.97
CA GLU A 123 8.09 -18.50 -13.01
C GLU A 123 8.39 -17.94 -11.63
N GLY A 124 7.36 -17.74 -10.82
CA GLY A 124 7.49 -17.17 -9.48
C GLY A 124 6.17 -16.78 -8.85
N GLU A 125 6.24 -16.06 -7.75
CA GLU A 125 5.09 -15.53 -7.02
C GLU A 125 4.72 -14.12 -7.49
N GLY A 126 3.42 -13.83 -7.54
CA GLY A 126 2.87 -12.53 -7.95
C GLY A 126 2.55 -12.50 -9.45
N PRO A 127 2.25 -11.30 -10.02
CA PRO A 127 2.25 -10.00 -9.35
C PRO A 127 1.00 -9.73 -8.49
N GLU A 128 1.13 -8.87 -7.49
CA GLU A 128 0.01 -8.29 -6.74
C GLU A 128 -0.50 -7.00 -7.40
N TYR A 129 -1.65 -6.48 -6.95
CA TYR A 129 -2.24 -5.25 -7.48
C TYR A 129 -1.26 -4.09 -7.54
N GLU A 130 -0.55 -3.86 -6.46
CA GLU A 130 0.41 -2.75 -6.37
C GLU A 130 1.52 -2.85 -7.42
N THR A 131 1.97 -4.06 -7.72
CA THR A 131 2.92 -4.30 -8.81
C THR A 131 2.29 -4.07 -10.18
N ILE A 132 1.05 -4.55 -10.37
CA ILE A 132 0.34 -4.40 -11.64
C ILE A 132 0.06 -2.93 -11.93
N TYR A 133 -0.37 -2.17 -10.93
CA TYR A 133 -0.57 -0.75 -11.08
C TYR A 133 0.76 -0.03 -11.39
N SER A 134 1.78 -0.19 -10.54
CA SER A 134 3.01 0.60 -10.61
C SER A 134 3.81 0.35 -11.89
N MET A 135 3.90 -0.92 -12.31
CA MET A 135 4.63 -1.35 -13.50
C MET A 135 3.76 -1.44 -14.76
N GLY A 136 2.43 -1.49 -14.62
CA GLY A 136 1.44 -1.54 -15.69
C GLY A 136 0.90 -0.16 -16.00
N SER A 137 -0.28 0.20 -15.46
CA SER A 137 -0.98 1.45 -15.78
C SER A 137 -0.13 2.70 -15.54
N ASN A 138 0.61 2.76 -14.45
CA ASN A 138 1.47 3.90 -14.12
C ASN A 138 2.62 4.11 -15.12
N CYS A 139 3.06 3.05 -15.81
CA CYS A 139 4.01 3.08 -16.92
C CYS A 139 3.32 3.02 -18.30
N ALA A 140 1.97 3.03 -18.35
CA ALA A 140 1.14 2.81 -19.54
C ALA A 140 1.42 1.47 -20.25
N ILE A 141 1.87 0.45 -19.51
CA ILE A 141 2.19 -0.89 -20.04
C ILE A 141 0.98 -1.80 -19.86
N ASP A 142 0.52 -2.38 -20.96
CA ASP A 142 -0.59 -3.33 -21.04
C ASP A 142 -0.13 -4.79 -21.28
N ASN A 143 1.17 -5.00 -21.32
CA ASN A 143 1.77 -6.34 -21.46
C ASN A 143 2.00 -6.97 -20.08
N LEU A 144 1.04 -7.80 -19.65
CA LEU A 144 1.08 -8.45 -18.33
C LEU A 144 2.27 -9.40 -18.17
N SER A 145 2.77 -10.03 -19.26
CA SER A 145 3.97 -10.86 -19.22
C SER A 145 5.22 -10.05 -18.89
N ALA A 146 5.35 -8.84 -19.43
CA ALA A 146 6.47 -7.94 -19.10
C ALA A 146 6.41 -7.46 -17.65
N VAL A 147 5.21 -7.08 -17.17
CA VAL A 147 4.97 -6.69 -15.76
C VAL A 147 5.33 -7.86 -14.82
N THR A 148 4.87 -9.06 -15.12
CA THR A 148 5.15 -10.26 -14.33
C THR A 148 6.65 -10.60 -14.32
N LYS A 149 7.34 -10.45 -15.45
CA LYS A 149 8.80 -10.65 -15.52
C LYS A 149 9.56 -9.64 -14.67
N ALA A 150 9.17 -8.37 -14.72
CA ALA A 150 9.77 -7.33 -13.88
C ALA A 150 9.54 -7.63 -12.39
N ASN A 151 8.35 -8.11 -12.01
CA ASN A 151 8.04 -8.57 -10.66
C ASN A 151 8.99 -9.70 -10.20
N TYR A 152 9.25 -10.71 -11.03
CA TYR A 152 10.20 -11.78 -10.68
C TYR A 152 11.60 -11.22 -10.40
N ILE A 153 12.08 -10.31 -11.25
CA ILE A 153 13.38 -9.65 -11.06
C ILE A 153 13.42 -8.87 -9.74
N CYS A 154 12.36 -8.15 -9.41
CA CYS A 154 12.26 -7.44 -8.13
C CYS A 154 12.33 -8.41 -6.94
N ASN A 155 11.60 -9.52 -6.98
CA ASN A 155 11.61 -10.53 -5.93
C ASN A 155 13.00 -11.15 -5.74
N GLU A 156 13.69 -11.47 -6.84
CA GLU A 156 15.03 -12.07 -6.82
C GLU A 156 16.12 -11.11 -6.31
N LEU A 157 16.02 -9.82 -6.67
CA LEU A 157 17.02 -8.80 -6.37
C LEU A 157 16.70 -7.95 -5.14
N GLY A 158 15.55 -8.20 -4.49
CA GLY A 158 15.12 -7.48 -3.28
C GLY A 158 14.73 -6.02 -3.54
N LEU A 159 14.09 -5.74 -4.68
CA LEU A 159 13.56 -4.43 -5.03
C LEU A 159 12.08 -4.35 -4.64
N ASP A 160 11.66 -3.20 -4.11
CA ASP A 160 10.25 -2.89 -3.92
C ASP A 160 9.58 -2.61 -5.27
N THR A 161 8.46 -3.30 -5.55
CA THR A 161 7.80 -3.21 -6.85
C THR A 161 7.08 -1.90 -7.06
N ILE A 162 6.50 -1.30 -6.00
CA ILE A 162 5.85 0.03 -6.06
C ILE A 162 6.90 1.08 -6.43
N THR A 163 7.98 1.15 -5.65
CA THR A 163 9.07 2.11 -5.88
C THR A 163 9.69 1.92 -7.25
N MET A 164 9.94 0.67 -7.67
CA MET A 164 10.56 0.40 -8.97
C MET A 164 9.68 0.87 -10.13
N GLY A 165 8.39 0.49 -10.13
CA GLY A 165 7.46 0.89 -11.18
C GLY A 165 7.24 2.40 -11.20
N SER A 166 7.00 3.03 -10.06
CA SER A 166 6.81 4.50 -9.96
C SER A 166 8.08 5.28 -10.34
N THR A 167 9.27 4.75 -10.03
CA THR A 167 10.53 5.37 -10.47
C THR A 167 10.70 5.28 -11.99
N VAL A 168 10.32 4.15 -12.60
CA VAL A 168 10.32 4.02 -14.07
C VAL A 168 9.30 4.96 -14.71
N ALA A 169 8.09 5.08 -14.14
CA ALA A 169 7.08 6.02 -14.62
C ALA A 169 7.56 7.48 -14.55
N CYS A 170 8.20 7.87 -13.44
CA CYS A 170 8.84 9.18 -13.30
C CYS A 170 9.95 9.38 -14.36
N ALA A 171 10.78 8.36 -14.60
CA ALA A 171 11.81 8.42 -15.64
C ALA A 171 11.21 8.53 -17.05
N MET A 172 10.11 7.84 -17.34
CA MET A 172 9.39 7.97 -18.61
C MET A 172 8.86 9.38 -18.82
N GLU A 173 8.31 10.03 -17.78
CA GLU A 173 7.86 11.42 -17.85
C GLU A 173 9.04 12.41 -18.01
N LEU A 174 10.12 12.22 -17.26
CA LEU A 174 11.34 13.01 -17.44
C LEU A 174 11.88 12.91 -18.86
N TYR A 175 11.81 11.72 -19.46
CA TYR A 175 12.25 11.47 -20.84
C TYR A 175 11.30 12.12 -21.87
N GLU A 176 9.99 11.97 -21.70
CA GLU A 176 8.97 12.59 -22.56
C GLU A 176 9.10 14.12 -22.59
N ARG A 177 9.38 14.72 -21.42
CA ARG A 177 9.57 16.16 -21.28
C ARG A 177 10.96 16.64 -21.72
N GLY A 178 11.85 15.74 -22.11
CA GLY A 178 13.21 16.06 -22.59
C GLY A 178 14.21 16.41 -21.49
N TYR A 179 13.90 16.19 -20.22
CA TYR A 179 14.80 16.43 -19.09
C TYR A 179 15.89 15.37 -18.96
N ILE A 180 15.61 14.16 -19.44
CA ILE A 180 16.60 13.10 -19.68
C ILE A 180 16.50 12.65 -21.14
N THR A 181 17.59 12.17 -21.69
CA THR A 181 17.69 11.82 -23.10
C THR A 181 18.15 10.36 -23.29
N ARG A 182 18.16 9.91 -24.53
CA ARG A 182 18.73 8.61 -24.88
C ARG A 182 20.20 8.45 -24.42
N LYS A 183 20.94 9.56 -24.28
CA LYS A 183 22.33 9.54 -23.83
C LYS A 183 22.43 9.05 -22.36
N GLU A 184 21.56 9.53 -21.49
CA GLU A 184 21.52 9.14 -20.09
C GLU A 184 20.99 7.72 -19.94
N VAL A 185 19.88 7.38 -20.61
CA VAL A 185 19.20 6.07 -20.49
C VAL A 185 19.93 4.95 -21.22
N GLY A 186 20.59 5.26 -22.36
CA GLY A 186 21.27 4.31 -23.24
C GLY A 186 20.39 3.75 -24.36
N PHE A 187 19.07 3.98 -24.32
CA PHE A 187 18.08 3.56 -25.32
C PHE A 187 16.85 4.49 -25.26
N PRO A 188 15.96 4.47 -26.27
CA PRO A 188 14.71 5.22 -26.21
C PRO A 188 13.84 4.71 -25.04
N LEU A 189 13.27 5.64 -24.26
CA LEU A 189 12.37 5.33 -23.16
C LEU A 189 10.99 5.93 -23.43
N LYS A 190 10.02 5.08 -23.76
CA LYS A 190 8.67 5.50 -24.13
C LYS A 190 7.64 4.86 -23.19
N TRP A 191 6.52 5.56 -23.01
CA TRP A 191 5.36 4.96 -22.36
C TRP A 191 4.92 3.66 -23.05
N GLY A 192 4.53 2.67 -22.26
CA GLY A 192 4.05 1.39 -22.77
C GLY A 192 5.12 0.38 -23.16
N ASP A 193 6.40 0.71 -23.03
CA ASP A 193 7.51 -0.17 -23.42
C ASP A 193 7.84 -1.19 -22.32
N GLY A 194 7.23 -2.38 -22.41
CA GLY A 194 7.46 -3.49 -21.47
C GLY A 194 8.89 -4.03 -21.50
N HIS A 195 9.58 -3.99 -22.66
CA HIS A 195 11.00 -4.39 -22.73
C HIS A 195 11.91 -3.40 -22.01
N ALA A 196 11.63 -2.09 -22.12
CA ALA A 196 12.34 -1.08 -21.37
C ALA A 196 12.15 -1.27 -19.86
N LEU A 197 10.92 -1.54 -19.40
CA LEU A 197 10.64 -1.85 -18.00
C LEU A 197 11.50 -2.99 -17.46
N VAL A 198 11.46 -4.16 -18.12
CA VAL A 198 12.22 -5.35 -17.69
C VAL A 198 13.73 -5.07 -17.67
N LYS A 199 14.24 -4.40 -18.70
CA LYS A 199 15.64 -4.02 -18.80
C LYS A 199 16.06 -3.06 -17.69
N LEU A 200 15.28 -2.02 -17.43
CA LEU A 200 15.55 -1.04 -16.37
C LEU A 200 15.48 -1.67 -14.98
N THR A 201 14.51 -2.54 -14.72
CA THR A 201 14.42 -3.27 -13.45
C THR A 201 15.68 -4.09 -13.20
N LYS A 202 16.13 -4.84 -14.21
CA LYS A 202 17.38 -5.61 -14.11
C LYS A 202 18.60 -4.70 -13.91
N MET A 203 18.73 -3.63 -14.68
CA MET A 203 19.84 -2.66 -14.54
C MET A 203 19.88 -2.04 -13.14
N THR A 204 18.70 -1.76 -12.55
CA THR A 204 18.58 -1.21 -11.20
C THR A 204 19.10 -2.19 -10.15
N GLY A 205 18.63 -3.43 -10.16
CA GLY A 205 19.07 -4.44 -9.21
C GLY A 205 20.55 -4.82 -9.34
N GLU A 206 21.09 -4.73 -10.56
CA GLU A 206 22.52 -4.96 -10.83
C GLU A 206 23.40 -3.71 -10.67
N MET A 207 22.81 -2.55 -10.35
CA MET A 207 23.51 -1.26 -10.23
C MET A 207 24.32 -0.89 -11.50
N LYS A 208 23.75 -1.13 -12.70
CA LYS A 208 24.41 -0.91 -13.99
C LYS A 208 23.79 0.27 -14.78
N GLY A 209 24.64 1.05 -15.42
CA GLY A 209 24.20 2.15 -16.31
C GLY A 209 23.20 3.06 -15.61
N PHE A 210 22.09 3.41 -16.30
CA PHE A 210 20.99 4.24 -15.78
C PHE A 210 20.26 3.60 -14.58
N GLY A 211 20.39 2.29 -14.39
CA GLY A 211 19.87 1.60 -13.20
C GLY A 211 20.44 2.14 -11.88
N ARG A 212 21.64 2.74 -11.88
CA ARG A 212 22.20 3.40 -10.68
C ARG A 212 21.42 4.65 -10.30
N ASP A 213 20.90 5.36 -11.28
CA ASP A 213 20.07 6.54 -11.06
C ASP A 213 18.67 6.13 -10.58
N LEU A 214 18.08 5.10 -11.17
CA LEU A 214 16.79 4.56 -10.74
C LEU A 214 16.87 4.00 -9.30
N ALA A 215 18.01 3.43 -8.90
CA ALA A 215 18.20 2.93 -7.52
C ALA A 215 18.11 4.03 -6.44
N LEU A 216 18.10 5.30 -6.80
CA LEU A 216 17.88 6.43 -5.90
C LEU A 216 16.40 6.60 -5.48
N GLY A 217 15.46 5.95 -6.18
CA GLY A 217 14.02 6.18 -6.07
C GLY A 217 13.59 7.44 -6.84
N SER A 218 12.27 7.58 -7.05
CA SER A 218 11.70 8.62 -7.93
C SER A 218 12.03 10.04 -7.47
N TYR A 219 11.96 10.31 -6.16
CA TYR A 219 12.23 11.66 -5.63
C TYR A 219 13.66 12.12 -5.92
N ARG A 220 14.66 11.30 -5.56
CA ARG A 220 16.06 11.68 -5.77
C ARG A 220 16.45 11.66 -7.24
N LEU A 221 15.85 10.76 -8.03
CA LEU A 221 15.98 10.76 -9.48
C LEU A 221 15.50 12.10 -10.06
N ALA A 222 14.26 12.46 -9.78
CA ALA A 222 13.66 13.70 -10.28
C ALA A 222 14.43 14.95 -9.79
N GLN A 223 14.85 14.97 -8.51
CA GLN A 223 15.69 16.02 -7.95
C GLN A 223 17.04 16.16 -8.68
N LYS A 224 17.68 15.02 -9.03
CA LYS A 224 18.95 15.03 -9.79
C LYS A 224 18.82 15.75 -11.12
N TYR A 225 17.66 15.63 -11.76
CA TYR A 225 17.39 16.27 -13.06
C TYR A 225 16.63 17.61 -12.93
N GLY A 226 16.51 18.16 -11.71
CA GLY A 226 15.96 19.49 -11.44
C GLY A 226 14.43 19.57 -11.38
N HIS A 227 13.73 18.43 -11.38
CA HIS A 227 12.26 18.36 -11.47
C HIS A 227 11.63 17.49 -10.36
N PRO A 228 11.88 17.77 -9.05
CA PRO A 228 11.36 16.98 -7.94
C PRO A 228 9.83 16.93 -7.90
N GLU A 229 9.14 17.88 -8.51
CA GLU A 229 7.68 17.93 -8.61
C GLU A 229 7.07 16.79 -9.45
N LEU A 230 7.87 16.11 -10.27
CA LEU A 230 7.43 14.96 -11.05
C LEU A 230 7.48 13.64 -10.27
N ALA A 231 8.06 13.65 -9.08
CA ALA A 231 8.04 12.48 -8.20
C ALA A 231 6.70 12.39 -7.44
N MET A 232 5.97 11.32 -7.67
CA MET A 232 4.71 11.06 -6.98
C MET A 232 5.02 10.37 -5.65
N VAL A 233 5.25 11.18 -4.60
CA VAL A 233 5.71 10.73 -3.28
C VAL A 233 5.11 11.56 -2.14
N SER A 234 4.99 10.94 -0.96
CA SER A 234 4.89 11.65 0.32
C SER A 234 6.02 11.19 1.23
N LYS A 235 6.70 12.12 1.90
CA LYS A 235 7.91 11.82 2.72
C LYS A 235 8.96 10.99 1.97
N LYS A 236 9.06 11.18 0.65
CA LYS A 236 9.98 10.49 -0.28
C LYS A 236 9.70 9.00 -0.50
N GLN A 237 8.52 8.52 -0.11
CA GLN A 237 8.01 7.19 -0.46
C GLN A 237 6.97 7.33 -1.57
N GLU A 238 7.06 6.49 -2.57
CA GLU A 238 6.16 6.43 -3.72
C GLU A 238 4.75 5.98 -3.29
N PHE A 239 3.71 6.50 -3.98
CA PHE A 239 2.32 6.17 -3.69
C PHE A 239 1.96 4.74 -4.06
N ALA A 240 1.05 4.15 -3.30
CA ALA A 240 0.27 2.99 -3.69
C ALA A 240 -0.75 3.35 -4.81
N GLY A 241 -1.40 2.35 -5.34
CA GLY A 241 -2.22 2.44 -6.57
C GLY A 241 -3.59 3.09 -6.44
N TYR A 242 -3.70 4.21 -5.70
CA TYR A 242 -4.95 4.94 -5.49
C TYR A 242 -4.73 6.44 -5.68
N ASP A 243 -5.42 7.03 -6.69
CA ASP A 243 -5.25 8.46 -6.99
C ASP A 243 -6.03 9.32 -5.98
N PRO A 244 -5.35 10.15 -5.16
CA PRO A 244 -5.98 10.95 -4.12
C PRO A 244 -6.98 11.99 -4.63
N ARG A 245 -6.96 12.32 -5.90
CA ARG A 245 -7.89 13.28 -6.50
C ARG A 245 -9.30 12.70 -6.63
N ALA A 246 -9.40 11.37 -6.79
CA ALA A 246 -10.67 10.65 -6.85
C ALA A 246 -10.95 9.83 -5.59
N GLU A 247 -10.08 9.91 -4.58
CA GLU A 247 -10.22 9.25 -3.28
C GLU A 247 -9.62 10.15 -2.19
N GLN A 248 -10.43 11.07 -1.67
CA GLN A 248 -9.98 12.18 -0.81
C GLN A 248 -9.33 11.70 0.49
N GLY A 249 -9.91 10.71 1.15
CA GLY A 249 -9.38 10.16 2.40
C GLY A 249 -8.02 9.50 2.22
N MET A 250 -7.78 8.86 1.07
CA MET A 250 -6.48 8.27 0.76
C MET A 250 -5.38 9.34 0.69
N GLY A 251 -5.69 10.52 0.14
CA GLY A 251 -4.76 11.65 0.13
C GLY A 251 -4.32 12.06 1.53
N LEU A 252 -5.27 12.18 2.45
CA LEU A 252 -4.99 12.49 3.86
C LEU A 252 -4.19 11.35 4.53
N ALA A 253 -4.55 10.09 4.27
CA ALA A 253 -3.84 8.93 4.81
C ALA A 253 -2.37 8.90 4.34
N TYR A 254 -2.11 9.12 3.06
CA TYR A 254 -0.75 9.21 2.52
C TYR A 254 0.07 10.34 3.15
N ALA A 255 -0.53 11.53 3.27
CA ALA A 255 0.16 12.69 3.81
C ALA A 255 0.50 12.52 5.31
N THR A 256 -0.38 11.88 6.09
CA THR A 256 -0.21 11.74 7.55
C THR A 256 0.46 10.45 7.99
N SER A 257 0.59 9.46 7.11
CA SER A 257 1.29 8.20 7.40
C SER A 257 2.71 8.45 7.94
N PRO A 258 3.13 7.71 8.98
CA PRO A 258 4.45 7.90 9.59
C PRO A 258 5.61 7.50 8.67
N ILE A 259 5.38 6.61 7.72
CA ILE A 259 6.43 6.10 6.80
C ILE A 259 6.38 6.75 5.42
N GLY A 260 5.41 7.62 5.14
CA GLY A 260 5.18 8.22 3.82
C GLY A 260 3.96 7.63 3.11
N ALA A 261 3.93 7.66 1.80
CA ALA A 261 2.77 7.33 0.98
C ALA A 261 2.39 5.83 1.02
N SER A 262 1.93 5.35 2.16
CA SER A 262 1.54 3.95 2.37
C SER A 262 0.04 3.82 2.64
N HIS A 263 -0.65 3.00 1.84
CA HIS A 263 -2.05 2.62 2.08
C HIS A 263 -2.20 1.70 3.31
N MET A 264 -1.15 0.99 3.71
CA MET A 264 -1.20 0.02 4.81
C MET A 264 -1.21 0.67 6.21
N ARG A 265 -0.96 1.98 6.30
CA ARG A 265 -0.98 2.73 7.57
C ARG A 265 -2.29 3.50 7.80
N GLY A 266 -3.37 3.00 7.25
CA GLY A 266 -4.72 3.55 7.31
C GLY A 266 -5.29 3.58 5.90
N ASP A 267 -6.13 2.60 5.56
CA ASP A 267 -6.65 2.40 4.21
C ASP A 267 -8.13 2.83 4.15
N PRO A 268 -8.43 4.09 3.79
CA PRO A 268 -9.81 4.55 3.64
C PRO A 268 -10.56 3.96 2.45
N ALA A 269 -9.86 3.26 1.53
CA ALA A 269 -10.51 2.54 0.43
C ALA A 269 -11.59 1.56 0.91
N TYR A 270 -11.50 1.06 2.16
CA TYR A 270 -12.58 0.26 2.76
C TYR A 270 -13.91 1.00 2.78
N PHE A 271 -13.92 2.27 3.11
CA PHE A 271 -15.12 3.09 3.17
C PHE A 271 -15.44 3.75 1.84
N GLU A 272 -14.43 4.22 1.12
CA GLU A 272 -14.57 5.08 -0.05
C GLU A 272 -14.77 4.28 -1.35
N ILE A 273 -14.25 3.07 -1.41
CA ILE A 273 -14.29 2.22 -2.62
C ILE A 273 -15.04 0.91 -2.38
N LEU A 274 -14.74 0.22 -1.26
CA LEU A 274 -15.31 -1.10 -1.00
C LEU A 274 -16.66 -1.05 -0.27
N GLY A 275 -17.03 0.10 0.31
CA GLY A 275 -18.28 0.28 1.03
C GLY A 275 -18.38 -0.52 2.33
N ILE A 276 -17.27 -0.73 3.01
CA ILE A 276 -17.18 -1.58 4.20
C ILE A 276 -16.85 -0.74 5.44
N PRO A 277 -17.71 -0.74 6.47
CA PRO A 277 -19.08 -1.26 6.55
C PRO A 277 -20.13 -0.36 5.87
N THR A 278 -19.74 0.82 5.40
CA THR A 278 -20.60 1.79 4.71
C THR A 278 -19.83 2.46 3.59
N LEU A 279 -20.49 2.68 2.47
CA LEU A 279 -19.91 3.42 1.36
C LEU A 279 -20.00 4.92 1.65
N LEU A 280 -18.86 5.58 1.59
CA LEU A 280 -18.72 7.03 1.62
C LEU A 280 -18.40 7.53 0.22
N ASP A 281 -18.91 8.72 -0.13
CA ASP A 281 -18.58 9.33 -1.43
C ASP A 281 -17.07 9.63 -1.49
N PRO A 282 -16.28 8.98 -2.36
CA PRO A 282 -14.84 9.15 -2.40
C PRO A 282 -14.39 10.58 -2.78
N LEU A 283 -15.26 11.36 -3.40
CA LEU A 283 -15.00 12.75 -3.81
C LEU A 283 -15.31 13.79 -2.73
N GLU A 284 -16.04 13.43 -1.68
CA GLU A 284 -16.32 14.33 -0.56
C GLU A 284 -15.17 14.32 0.44
N TRP A 285 -14.61 15.48 0.70
CA TRP A 285 -13.48 15.62 1.64
C TRP A 285 -13.92 15.99 3.08
N LYS A 286 -15.07 16.66 3.24
CA LYS A 286 -15.55 17.13 4.57
C LYS A 286 -15.84 15.97 5.50
N GLY A 287 -15.36 16.07 6.74
CA GLY A 287 -15.51 15.02 7.74
C GLY A 287 -14.72 13.75 7.47
N ARG A 288 -13.85 13.76 6.45
CA ARG A 288 -13.03 12.60 6.08
C ARG A 288 -11.94 12.28 7.11
N ALA A 289 -11.46 13.31 7.79
CA ALA A 289 -10.43 13.20 8.82
C ALA A 289 -10.75 12.18 9.93
N LYS A 290 -12.01 12.16 10.38
CA LYS A 290 -12.50 11.19 11.38
C LYS A 290 -12.35 9.74 10.90
N TRP A 291 -12.70 9.47 9.63
CA TRP A 291 -12.64 8.13 9.06
C TRP A 291 -11.21 7.67 8.82
N VAL A 292 -10.35 8.59 8.35
CA VAL A 292 -8.90 8.30 8.20
C VAL A 292 -8.28 7.97 9.54
N LYS A 293 -8.61 8.74 10.62
CA LYS A 293 -8.15 8.41 11.97
C LYS A 293 -8.57 7.00 12.38
N VAL A 294 -9.82 6.62 12.15
CA VAL A 294 -10.33 5.27 12.47
C VAL A 294 -9.55 4.20 11.70
N CYS A 295 -9.29 4.40 10.41
CA CYS A 295 -8.48 3.47 9.62
C CYS A 295 -7.06 3.32 10.17
N GLN A 296 -6.44 4.42 10.56
CA GLN A 296 -5.08 4.42 11.11
C GLN A 296 -5.02 3.74 12.49
N ASP A 297 -5.97 4.03 13.36
CA ASP A 297 -6.07 3.40 14.67
C ASP A 297 -6.26 1.88 14.53
N LEU A 298 -7.12 1.45 13.62
CA LEU A 298 -7.34 0.04 13.33
C LEU A 298 -6.07 -0.63 12.76
N SER A 299 -5.41 0.01 11.79
CA SER A 299 -4.17 -0.50 11.22
C SER A 299 -3.07 -0.65 12.29
N ALA A 300 -2.97 0.29 13.23
CA ALA A 300 -2.01 0.21 14.33
C ALA A 300 -2.24 -1.03 15.22
N ILE A 301 -3.50 -1.37 15.53
CA ILE A 301 -3.84 -2.58 16.30
C ILE A 301 -3.54 -3.86 15.50
N ILE A 302 -3.91 -3.89 14.23
CA ILE A 302 -3.66 -5.03 13.34
C ILE A 302 -2.15 -5.31 13.25
N ASP A 303 -1.36 -4.27 12.96
CA ASP A 303 0.09 -4.37 12.84
C ASP A 303 0.75 -4.84 14.16
N ALA A 304 0.33 -4.26 15.30
CA ALA A 304 0.85 -4.65 16.60
C ALA A 304 0.48 -6.07 17.01
N SER A 305 -0.69 -6.57 16.59
CA SER A 305 -1.14 -7.94 16.85
C SER A 305 -0.45 -9.00 15.98
N GLY A 306 0.16 -8.60 14.85
CA GLY A 306 0.75 -9.50 13.86
C GLY A 306 -0.28 -10.31 13.05
N ILE A 307 -1.55 -9.96 13.12
CA ILE A 307 -2.62 -10.60 12.33
C ILE A 307 -2.70 -9.96 10.95
N CYS A 308 -2.91 -10.77 9.91
CA CYS A 308 -3.01 -10.27 8.54
C CYS A 308 -4.26 -9.41 8.34
N ILE A 309 -4.09 -8.23 7.72
CA ILE A 309 -5.18 -7.30 7.41
C ILE A 309 -6.28 -7.96 6.56
N PHE A 310 -5.94 -8.78 5.58
CA PHE A 310 -6.94 -9.46 4.74
C PHE A 310 -7.79 -10.47 5.51
N PHE A 311 -7.28 -11.01 6.60
CA PHE A 311 -8.06 -11.87 7.47
C PHE A 311 -8.99 -11.05 8.38
N THR A 312 -8.55 -9.87 8.79
CA THR A 312 -9.30 -8.98 9.69
C THR A 312 -10.29 -8.07 8.98
N MET A 313 -10.10 -7.78 7.69
CA MET A 313 -11.02 -6.97 6.87
C MET A 313 -12.47 -7.46 6.91
N ARG A 314 -12.66 -8.77 6.92
CA ARG A 314 -13.99 -9.36 7.01
C ARG A 314 -14.68 -9.04 8.33
N ALA A 315 -13.92 -8.86 9.37
CA ALA A 315 -14.43 -8.47 10.67
C ALA A 315 -15.06 -7.07 10.68
N LEU A 316 -14.61 -6.19 9.78
CA LEU A 316 -15.22 -4.86 9.58
C LEU A 316 -16.58 -4.96 8.89
N VAL A 317 -16.79 -5.96 8.03
CA VAL A 317 -18.04 -6.16 7.28
C VAL A 317 -19.20 -6.57 8.18
N GLU A 318 -18.95 -7.39 9.18
CA GLU A 318 -20.00 -8.02 9.99
C GLU A 318 -20.38 -7.21 11.23
N GLN A 319 -19.58 -6.24 11.66
CA GLN A 319 -19.82 -5.48 12.88
C GLN A 319 -19.70 -3.98 12.63
N LYS A 320 -20.81 -3.26 12.64
CA LYS A 320 -20.89 -1.79 12.63
C LYS A 320 -19.70 -1.17 13.36
N MET A 321 -18.87 -0.38 12.69
CA MET A 321 -17.79 0.54 13.11
C MET A 321 -17.39 0.63 14.61
N GLU A 322 -17.84 -0.26 15.43
CA GLU A 322 -17.25 -0.51 16.72
C GLU A 322 -15.90 -1.16 16.43
N MET A 323 -14.80 -0.62 16.95
CA MET A 323 -13.42 -1.12 16.77
C MET A 323 -13.26 -2.56 17.31
N ARG A 324 -14.05 -3.48 16.77
CA ARG A 324 -13.99 -4.91 17.01
C ARG A 324 -13.51 -5.61 15.74
N PRO A 325 -12.19 -5.57 15.44
CA PRO A 325 -11.68 -6.48 14.43
C PRO A 325 -12.05 -7.89 14.88
N PHE A 326 -12.63 -8.64 14.00
CA PHE A 326 -13.17 -9.98 14.24
C PHE A 326 -12.16 -10.85 15.01
N GLY A 327 -12.46 -11.08 16.29
CA GLY A 327 -11.64 -11.91 17.15
C GLY A 327 -10.28 -11.35 17.59
N ILE A 328 -9.80 -10.18 17.13
CA ILE A 328 -8.48 -9.68 17.56
C ILE A 328 -8.43 -9.52 19.07
N ARG A 329 -9.45 -8.87 19.67
CA ARG A 329 -9.53 -8.72 21.12
C ARG A 329 -9.48 -10.07 21.82
N ASP A 330 -10.33 -11.00 21.39
CA ASP A 330 -10.46 -12.31 22.01
C ASP A 330 -9.17 -13.14 21.85
N TYR A 331 -8.50 -13.04 20.68
CA TYR A 331 -7.19 -13.66 20.48
C TYR A 331 -6.10 -13.02 21.35
N LEU A 332 -6.08 -11.70 21.47
CA LEU A 332 -5.11 -11.01 22.33
C LEU A 332 -5.30 -11.44 23.79
N GLU A 333 -6.54 -11.49 24.29
CA GLU A 333 -6.84 -11.93 25.64
C GLU A 333 -6.40 -13.39 25.85
N ALA A 334 -6.78 -14.31 24.96
CA ALA A 334 -6.43 -15.71 25.09
C ALA A 334 -4.91 -15.96 25.04
N VAL A 335 -4.19 -15.23 24.19
CA VAL A 335 -2.73 -15.43 24.00
C VAL A 335 -1.92 -14.76 25.08
N THR A 336 -2.29 -13.55 25.51
CA THR A 336 -1.50 -12.72 26.44
C THR A 336 -1.99 -12.75 27.87
N GLY A 337 -3.25 -13.08 28.11
CA GLY A 337 -3.93 -12.98 29.40
C GLY A 337 -4.38 -11.57 29.77
N PHE A 338 -4.22 -10.58 28.87
CA PHE A 338 -4.70 -9.21 29.09
C PHE A 338 -6.13 -9.07 28.56
N ASP A 339 -7.08 -8.80 29.45
CA ASP A 339 -8.48 -8.51 29.10
C ASP A 339 -8.64 -7.03 28.78
N TYR A 340 -8.46 -6.68 27.50
CA TYR A 340 -8.68 -5.33 27.02
C TYR A 340 -10.15 -5.05 26.77
N THR A 341 -10.66 -3.92 27.25
CA THR A 341 -11.89 -3.32 26.72
C THR A 341 -11.65 -2.74 25.33
N ILE A 342 -12.73 -2.40 24.62
CA ILE A 342 -12.62 -1.75 23.30
C ILE A 342 -11.97 -0.36 23.43
N GLU A 343 -12.34 0.37 24.48
CA GLU A 343 -11.81 1.67 24.81
C GLU A 343 -10.31 1.63 25.11
N GLU A 344 -9.85 0.60 25.81
CA GLU A 344 -8.42 0.38 26.07
C GLU A 344 -7.65 0.04 24.78
N LEU A 345 -8.21 -0.80 23.89
CA LEU A 345 -7.61 -1.05 22.58
C LEU A 345 -7.54 0.23 21.73
N ALA A 346 -8.58 1.07 21.77
CA ALA A 346 -8.56 2.37 21.11
C ALA A 346 -7.45 3.27 21.68
N GLN A 347 -7.25 3.29 23.00
CA GLN A 347 -6.14 4.01 23.60
C GLN A 347 -4.77 3.44 23.20
N VAL A 348 -4.66 2.12 23.07
CA VAL A 348 -3.42 1.49 22.57
C VAL A 348 -3.12 1.96 21.14
N ALA A 349 -4.11 1.96 20.25
CA ALA A 349 -3.98 2.48 18.90
C ALA A 349 -3.49 3.96 18.88
N GLU A 350 -4.19 4.82 19.62
CA GLU A 350 -3.80 6.22 19.76
C GLU A 350 -2.39 6.40 20.35
N ARG A 351 -2.00 5.55 21.29
CA ARG A 351 -0.65 5.58 21.89
C ARG A 351 0.40 5.22 20.83
N ILE A 352 0.16 4.21 19.99
CA ILE A 352 1.07 3.82 18.89
C ILE A 352 1.21 4.99 17.91
N ILE A 353 0.09 5.52 17.40
CA ILE A 353 0.10 6.63 16.42
C ILE A 353 0.82 7.87 16.99
N ASN A 354 0.55 8.22 18.24
CA ASN A 354 1.17 9.39 18.85
C ASN A 354 2.66 9.17 19.20
N ALA A 355 3.07 7.94 19.54
CA ALA A 355 4.48 7.61 19.75
C ALA A 355 5.26 7.68 18.42
N GLU A 356 4.71 7.15 17.32
CA GLU A 356 5.28 7.29 15.98
C GLU A 356 5.36 8.77 15.57
N ARG A 357 4.31 9.56 15.83
CA ARG A 357 4.32 11.00 15.52
C ARG A 357 5.37 11.76 16.33
N LEU A 358 5.54 11.48 17.61
CA LEU A 358 6.59 12.07 18.44
C LEU A 358 7.98 11.75 17.89
N PHE A 359 8.21 10.50 17.46
CA PHE A 359 9.47 10.13 16.82
C PHE A 359 9.73 10.99 15.58
N LEU A 360 8.74 11.16 14.70
CA LEU A 360 8.86 11.99 13.51
C LEU A 360 9.12 13.46 13.82
N VAL A 361 8.42 14.02 14.82
CA VAL A 361 8.63 15.40 15.26
C VAL A 361 10.06 15.58 15.77
N ARG A 362 10.58 14.63 16.57
CA ARG A 362 11.98 14.64 17.02
C ARG A 362 12.98 14.50 15.87
N ALA A 363 12.59 13.81 14.79
CA ALA A 363 13.37 13.73 13.56
C ALA A 363 13.25 14.97 12.65
N GLY A 364 12.52 16.00 13.09
CA GLY A 364 12.38 17.27 12.37
C GLY A 364 11.19 17.39 11.43
N LEU A 365 10.30 16.37 11.39
CA LEU A 365 9.09 16.42 10.58
C LEU A 365 8.00 17.25 11.27
N ASN A 366 7.19 17.94 10.47
CA ASN A 366 6.08 18.76 10.94
C ASN A 366 5.00 18.87 9.87
N ARG A 367 4.01 19.77 10.00
CA ARG A 367 2.93 19.97 9.01
C ARG A 367 3.46 20.09 7.58
N LYS A 368 4.60 20.77 7.35
CA LYS A 368 5.16 20.89 5.99
C LYS A 368 5.60 19.55 5.37
N SER A 369 5.80 18.55 6.21
CA SER A 369 6.12 17.18 5.77
C SER A 369 4.88 16.34 5.46
N ASP A 370 3.71 16.75 5.97
CA ASP A 370 2.43 16.11 5.72
C ASP A 370 1.82 16.72 4.44
N THR A 371 2.40 16.39 3.30
CA THR A 371 2.08 17.00 2.01
C THR A 371 1.97 15.98 0.88
N LEU A 372 1.34 16.40 -0.20
CA LEU A 372 1.23 15.69 -1.48
C LEU A 372 1.90 16.49 -2.60
N PRO A 373 2.32 15.86 -3.71
CA PRO A 373 2.81 16.56 -4.90
C PRO A 373 1.80 17.57 -5.45
N HIS A 374 2.30 18.65 -6.04
CA HIS A 374 1.49 19.69 -6.66
C HIS A 374 0.44 19.15 -7.63
N ARG A 375 0.79 18.13 -8.41
CA ARG A 375 -0.12 17.46 -9.35
C ARG A 375 -1.41 17.01 -8.67
N LEU A 376 -1.34 16.45 -7.47
CA LEU A 376 -2.49 15.85 -6.81
C LEU A 376 -3.38 16.88 -6.09
N THR A 377 -2.84 18.04 -5.75
CA THR A 377 -3.54 19.09 -5.02
C THR A 377 -3.96 20.28 -5.88
N HIS A 378 -3.40 20.46 -7.09
CA HIS A 378 -3.64 21.62 -7.93
C HIS A 378 -3.95 21.31 -9.40
N GLU A 379 -3.63 20.11 -9.89
CA GLU A 379 -3.93 19.72 -11.26
C GLU A 379 -5.16 18.80 -11.25
N PRO A 380 -6.34 19.27 -11.75
CA PRO A 380 -7.53 18.43 -11.77
C PRO A 380 -7.31 17.13 -12.55
N ILE A 381 -7.82 16.00 -12.02
CA ILE A 381 -7.76 14.74 -12.75
C ILE A 381 -8.55 14.86 -14.05
N PRO A 382 -8.00 14.45 -15.21
CA PRO A 382 -8.60 14.77 -16.51
C PRO A 382 -9.72 13.82 -16.94
N ASP A 383 -9.84 12.65 -16.30
CA ASP A 383 -10.67 11.55 -16.76
C ASP A 383 -11.37 10.81 -15.60
N GLY A 384 -12.20 9.82 -15.96
CA GLY A 384 -12.90 8.98 -15.02
C GLY A 384 -13.95 9.70 -14.16
N PRO A 385 -14.51 9.01 -13.15
CA PRO A 385 -15.49 9.57 -12.22
C PRO A 385 -14.99 10.78 -11.43
N GLY A 386 -13.68 10.85 -11.15
CA GLY A 386 -13.06 11.97 -10.45
C GLY A 386 -12.70 13.18 -11.34
N LYS A 387 -13.10 13.19 -12.61
CA LYS A 387 -12.76 14.28 -13.53
C LYS A 387 -13.07 15.65 -12.99
N GLY A 388 -12.07 16.53 -13.00
CA GLY A 388 -12.19 17.91 -12.52
C GLY A 388 -11.87 18.10 -11.04
N TYR A 389 -11.66 17.03 -10.27
CA TYR A 389 -11.33 17.10 -8.85
C TYR A 389 -9.81 17.18 -8.61
N VAL A 390 -9.45 17.78 -7.49
CA VAL A 390 -8.13 17.77 -6.85
C VAL A 390 -8.27 17.25 -5.43
N CYS A 391 -7.17 16.87 -4.79
CA CYS A 391 -7.20 16.47 -3.38
C CYS A 391 -7.21 17.73 -2.48
N HIS A 392 -8.19 17.88 -1.62
CA HIS A 392 -8.38 18.97 -0.66
C HIS A 392 -7.58 18.74 0.63
N LEU A 393 -6.28 18.57 0.50
CA LEU A 393 -5.43 18.12 1.61
C LEU A 393 -5.39 19.10 2.78
N GLU A 394 -5.23 20.41 2.52
CA GLU A 394 -5.02 21.39 3.59
C GLU A 394 -6.23 21.47 4.52
N GLU A 395 -7.45 21.47 3.95
CA GLU A 395 -8.69 21.48 4.71
C GLU A 395 -8.83 20.21 5.55
N MET A 396 -8.52 19.05 4.97
CA MET A 396 -8.56 17.77 5.69
C MET A 396 -7.49 17.67 6.78
N LEU A 397 -6.30 18.26 6.60
CA LEU A 397 -5.25 18.29 7.62
C LEU A 397 -5.67 19.09 8.85
N ASP A 398 -6.38 20.23 8.67
CA ASP A 398 -6.88 21.01 9.79
C ASP A 398 -7.91 20.23 10.62
N GLU A 399 -8.84 19.52 9.94
CA GLU A 399 -9.77 18.61 10.61
C GLU A 399 -9.05 17.48 11.32
N TYR A 400 -8.08 16.85 10.66
CA TYR A 400 -7.36 15.69 11.18
C TYR A 400 -6.51 16.04 12.43
N TYR A 401 -5.80 17.15 12.42
CA TYR A 401 -5.04 17.58 13.60
C TYR A 401 -5.93 17.88 14.79
N LYS A 402 -7.13 18.42 14.54
CA LYS A 402 -8.13 18.61 15.56
C LYS A 402 -8.65 17.28 16.13
N GLU A 403 -8.98 16.31 15.27
CA GLU A 403 -9.40 14.96 15.68
C GLU A 403 -8.30 14.24 16.48
N GLN A 404 -7.04 14.38 16.08
CA GLN A 404 -5.89 13.81 16.78
C GLN A 404 -5.51 14.58 18.05
N GLN A 405 -6.10 15.75 18.30
CA GLN A 405 -5.71 16.69 19.38
C GLN A 405 -4.25 17.12 19.25
N TRP A 406 -3.79 17.32 18.02
CA TRP A 406 -2.47 17.88 17.72
C TRP A 406 -2.55 19.40 17.55
N THR A 407 -1.40 20.06 17.66
CA THR A 407 -1.29 21.48 17.35
C THR A 407 -1.44 21.72 15.84
N VAL A 408 -1.61 22.99 15.44
CA VAL A 408 -1.65 23.39 14.00
C VAL A 408 -0.39 23.01 13.23
N ASN A 409 0.71 22.74 13.91
CA ASN A 409 1.96 22.27 13.32
C ASN A 409 2.08 20.73 13.28
N GLY A 410 1.01 20.01 13.63
CA GLY A 410 0.98 18.57 13.63
C GLY A 410 1.78 17.93 14.79
N VAL A 411 1.94 18.63 15.91
CA VAL A 411 2.61 18.11 17.11
C VAL A 411 1.54 17.67 18.11
N PRO A 412 1.60 16.45 18.67
CA PRO A 412 0.70 16.04 19.74
C PRO A 412 0.69 17.02 20.89
N SER A 413 -0.50 17.38 21.38
CA SER A 413 -0.61 18.33 22.51
C SER A 413 -0.15 17.68 23.82
N ASP A 414 0.35 18.49 24.77
CA ASP A 414 0.73 18.00 26.11
C ASP A 414 -0.43 17.30 26.82
N LYS A 415 -1.65 17.80 26.61
CA LYS A 415 -2.87 17.16 27.13
C LYS A 415 -3.02 15.75 26.58
N LYS A 416 -2.87 15.58 25.25
CA LYS A 416 -2.97 14.26 24.57
C LYS A 416 -1.86 13.32 25.07
N LEU A 417 -0.64 13.81 25.18
CA LEU A 417 0.49 13.00 25.63
C LEU A 417 0.32 12.52 27.07
N LYS A 418 -0.13 13.38 27.98
CA LYS A 418 -0.45 13.02 29.38
C LYS A 418 -1.54 11.96 29.43
N GLN A 419 -2.62 12.14 28.66
CA GLN A 419 -3.74 11.17 28.55
C GLN A 419 -3.25 9.78 28.13
N LEU A 420 -2.26 9.72 27.24
CA LEU A 420 -1.73 8.47 26.68
C LEU A 420 -0.52 7.90 27.46
N GLY A 421 -0.02 8.60 28.48
CA GLY A 421 1.17 8.20 29.24
C GLY A 421 2.47 8.23 28.40
N LEU A 422 2.59 9.21 27.51
CA LEU A 422 3.73 9.41 26.61
C LEU A 422 4.62 10.63 27.01
N THR A 423 4.44 11.16 28.20
CA THR A 423 5.25 12.29 28.74
C THR A 423 6.48 11.81 29.46
#